data_4e9e497e3150423ddcbf45c1ed61878f
#
_entry.id   4e9e497e3150423ddcbf45c1ed61878f
#
_cell.length_a   1.000
_cell.length_b   1.000
_cell.length_c   1.000
_cell.angle_alpha   90.00
_cell.angle_beta   90.00
_cell.angle_gamma   90.00
#
_symmetry.space_group_name_H-M   'P 1'
#
loop_
_entity.id
_entity.type
_entity.pdbx_description
1 polymer ?
#
loop_
_entity_poly.entity_id
_entity_poly.type
_entity_poly.pdbx_seq_one_letter_code
_entity_poly.pdbx_strand_id
1 'polypeptide(L)'
;AIPAVEYLMSKAGGGAKRWVLLGTDYVYPRTTNKILRAFLHSKGVKDSDIDEKYTPFGHSDYQTIVADIKKFAAGGKTAVVSTINGDSNVPFYKELGNAGLKAKDVPVVAFSVGEEELRGVDTKPLVGHLAAWNYFQSIKAPANTEFIKKWSTYAKAKDIAGHKDKPLTNDPMEATYIGFNMWAQAVKKAGSTDTDKVIAAMAGQTFTAPSGITSKMDEKNHHLHKSVFIGEIKADGQFNVVWKTPGPVKAQPWSPFIPENKGKKDEPVVVAAAPKK
;
A
#
# COMPACT_ATOMS: atom_id res chain seq x y z
N ALA A 1 6.20 2.26 1.41
CA ALA A 1 6.11 3.73 1.55
C ALA A 1 7.37 4.40 0.99
N ILE A 2 8.56 4.14 1.56
CA ILE A 2 9.81 4.81 1.16
C ILE A 2 10.09 4.76 -0.35
N PRO A 3 10.01 3.63 -1.07
CA PRO A 3 10.26 3.60 -2.52
C PRO A 3 9.38 4.56 -3.32
N ALA A 4 8.13 4.77 -2.91
CA ALA A 4 7.23 5.71 -3.58
C ALA A 4 7.62 7.18 -3.33
N VAL A 5 8.09 7.50 -2.13
CA VAL A 5 8.60 8.84 -1.80
C VAL A 5 9.89 9.12 -2.57
N GLU A 6 10.81 8.14 -2.66
CA GLU A 6 12.03 8.25 -3.49
C GLU A 6 11.70 8.45 -4.97
N TYR A 7 10.68 7.74 -5.48
CA TYR A 7 10.20 7.97 -6.84
C TYR A 7 9.73 9.41 -7.04
N LEU A 8 8.89 9.95 -6.15
CA LEU A 8 8.42 11.34 -6.22
C LEU A 8 9.54 12.38 -6.08
N MET A 9 10.61 12.07 -5.35
CA MET A 9 11.81 12.92 -5.24
C MET A 9 12.62 12.92 -6.54
N SER A 10 12.52 11.86 -7.34
CA SER A 10 13.24 11.72 -8.61
C SER A 10 12.70 12.65 -9.70
N LYS A 11 13.48 12.86 -10.77
CA LYS A 11 13.04 13.60 -11.94
C LYS A 11 11.80 12.97 -12.59
N ALA A 12 11.74 11.65 -12.65
CA ALA A 12 10.60 10.91 -13.23
C ALA A 12 9.32 11.11 -12.42
N GLY A 13 9.41 11.20 -11.09
CA GLY A 13 8.27 11.44 -10.19
C GLY A 13 7.94 12.91 -9.93
N GLY A 14 8.57 13.87 -10.66
CA GLY A 14 8.28 15.29 -10.56
C GLY A 14 9.25 16.11 -9.71
N GLY A 15 10.16 15.50 -8.96
CA GLY A 15 11.19 16.16 -8.17
C GLY A 15 10.64 16.92 -6.97
N ALA A 16 9.71 16.31 -6.23
CA ALA A 16 9.10 16.91 -5.05
C ALA A 16 10.14 17.31 -4.00
N LYS A 17 9.94 18.47 -3.39
CA LYS A 17 10.77 19.07 -2.33
C LYS A 17 9.98 19.31 -1.05
N ARG A 18 8.67 19.47 -1.18
CA ARG A 18 7.73 19.75 -0.10
C ARG A 18 6.70 18.63 0.00
N TRP A 19 6.24 18.34 1.21
CA TRP A 19 5.49 17.13 1.48
C TRP A 19 4.28 17.40 2.36
N VAL A 20 3.12 16.95 1.93
CA VAL A 20 1.94 16.83 2.80
C VAL A 20 1.76 15.36 3.15
N LEU A 21 1.79 15.03 4.44
CA LEU A 21 1.56 13.70 4.98
C LEU A 21 0.14 13.66 5.57
N LEU A 22 -0.82 13.19 4.80
CA LEU A 22 -2.23 13.17 5.19
C LEU A 22 -2.70 11.75 5.48
N GLY A 23 -3.25 11.49 6.65
CA GLY A 23 -3.71 10.15 7.03
C GLY A 23 -4.95 10.10 7.89
N THR A 24 -5.56 8.93 7.95
CA THR A 24 -6.56 8.62 8.98
C THR A 24 -5.90 8.53 10.35
N ASP A 25 -6.55 9.03 11.40
CA ASP A 25 -5.95 9.09 12.74
C ASP A 25 -5.99 7.75 13.47
N TYR A 26 -4.99 6.90 13.22
CA TYR A 26 -4.74 5.66 13.97
C TYR A 26 -3.31 5.14 13.77
N VAL A 27 -2.98 3.98 14.32
CA VAL A 27 -1.61 3.47 14.41
C VAL A 27 -0.87 3.40 13.07
N TYR A 28 -1.52 2.92 11.99
CA TYR A 28 -0.87 2.75 10.70
C TYR A 28 -0.42 4.09 10.08
N PRO A 29 -1.29 5.10 9.85
CA PRO A 29 -0.87 6.39 9.31
C PRO A 29 0.16 7.11 10.21
N ARG A 30 -0.08 7.12 11.53
CA ARG A 30 0.85 7.77 12.45
C ARG A 30 2.23 7.13 12.43
N THR A 31 2.33 5.80 12.41
CA THR A 31 3.61 5.10 12.32
C THR A 31 4.27 5.32 10.95
N THR A 32 3.49 5.24 9.87
CA THR A 32 3.99 5.48 8.51
C THR A 32 4.53 6.90 8.38
N ASN A 33 3.78 7.90 8.81
CA ASN A 33 4.21 9.30 8.72
C ASN A 33 5.41 9.60 9.61
N LYS A 34 5.51 9.00 10.81
CA LYS A 34 6.71 9.07 11.66
C LYS A 34 7.95 8.57 10.90
N ILE A 35 7.83 7.42 10.22
CA ILE A 35 8.93 6.86 9.43
C ILE A 35 9.26 7.76 8.22
N LEU A 36 8.25 8.24 7.52
CA LEU A 36 8.44 9.09 6.34
C LEU A 36 9.05 10.44 6.71
N ARG A 37 8.63 11.08 7.82
CA ARG A 37 9.23 12.32 8.31
C ARG A 37 10.71 12.11 8.63
N ALA A 38 11.05 11.04 9.35
CA ALA A 38 12.44 10.71 9.67
C ALA A 38 13.26 10.42 8.39
N PHE A 39 12.68 9.72 7.42
CA PHE A 39 13.29 9.49 6.12
C PHE A 39 13.51 10.81 5.36
N LEU A 40 12.51 11.70 5.28
CA LEU A 40 12.62 13.01 4.63
C LEU A 40 13.71 13.88 5.27
N HIS A 41 13.79 13.90 6.59
CA HIS A 41 14.89 14.59 7.30
C HIS A 41 16.26 14.02 6.92
N SER A 42 16.39 12.70 6.78
CA SER A 42 17.64 12.05 6.33
C SER A 42 18.06 12.46 4.90
N LYS A 43 17.08 12.94 4.10
CA LYS A 43 17.32 13.51 2.76
C LYS A 43 17.49 15.04 2.77
N GLY A 44 17.54 15.66 3.94
CA GLY A 44 17.73 17.10 4.09
C GLY A 44 16.47 17.95 3.97
N VAL A 45 15.28 17.35 3.93
CA VAL A 45 14.00 18.08 3.95
C VAL A 45 13.78 18.67 5.34
N LYS A 46 13.45 19.96 5.42
CA LYS A 46 13.22 20.68 6.68
C LYS A 46 11.78 20.53 7.15
N ASP A 47 11.51 20.73 8.44
CA ASP A 47 10.16 20.73 9.00
C ASP A 47 9.22 21.73 8.34
N SER A 48 9.73 22.89 7.92
CA SER A 48 8.96 23.91 7.17
C SER A 48 8.45 23.41 5.80
N ASP A 49 9.02 22.33 5.30
CA ASP A 49 8.66 21.69 4.03
C ASP A 49 7.87 20.39 4.22
N ILE A 50 7.39 20.13 5.44
CA ILE A 50 6.55 18.98 5.79
C ILE A 50 5.31 19.47 6.53
N ASP A 51 4.13 19.28 5.93
CA ASP A 51 2.83 19.51 6.56
C ASP A 51 2.16 18.17 6.87
N GLU A 52 1.83 17.92 8.13
CA GLU A 52 1.30 16.63 8.59
C GLU A 52 -0.10 16.81 9.16
N LYS A 53 -1.07 16.07 8.59
CA LYS A 53 -2.50 16.20 8.93
C LYS A 53 -3.13 14.83 9.14
N TYR A 54 -4.10 14.78 10.05
CA TYR A 54 -4.88 13.58 10.34
C TYR A 54 -6.38 13.88 10.38
N THR A 55 -7.17 12.91 9.95
CA THR A 55 -8.63 12.95 10.00
C THR A 55 -9.17 11.73 10.73
N PRO A 56 -10.30 11.83 11.45
CA PRO A 56 -10.92 10.66 12.05
C PRO A 56 -11.42 9.67 11.00
N PHE A 57 -11.69 8.43 11.40
CA PHE A 57 -12.40 7.48 10.55
C PHE A 57 -13.76 8.03 10.12
N GLY A 58 -14.14 7.78 8.87
CA GLY A 58 -15.42 8.25 8.32
C GLY A 58 -15.47 9.74 8.00
N HIS A 59 -14.32 10.43 8.07
CA HIS A 59 -14.25 11.86 7.69
C HIS A 59 -14.67 12.05 6.22
N SER A 60 -15.53 13.04 5.99
CA SER A 60 -16.13 13.28 4.67
C SER A 60 -16.00 14.70 4.14
N ASP A 61 -15.58 15.67 4.98
CA ASP A 61 -15.40 17.06 4.58
C ASP A 61 -13.91 17.40 4.40
N TYR A 62 -13.44 17.32 3.17
CA TYR A 62 -12.05 17.60 2.83
C TYR A 62 -11.78 18.99 2.25
N GLN A 63 -12.78 19.89 2.20
CA GLN A 63 -12.66 21.21 1.58
C GLN A 63 -11.51 22.02 2.19
N THR A 64 -11.47 22.15 3.52
CA THR A 64 -10.41 22.88 4.21
C THR A 64 -9.03 22.23 4.00
N ILE A 65 -8.96 20.90 4.09
CA ILE A 65 -7.69 20.17 3.92
C ILE A 65 -7.15 20.35 2.51
N VAL A 66 -7.99 20.24 1.48
CA VAL A 66 -7.58 20.42 0.09
C VAL A 66 -7.19 21.88 -0.20
N ALA A 67 -7.88 22.85 0.40
CA ALA A 67 -7.49 24.27 0.30
C ALA A 67 -6.12 24.52 0.96
N ASP A 68 -5.85 23.91 2.13
CA ASP A 68 -4.55 23.99 2.80
C ASP A 68 -3.44 23.36 1.96
N ILE A 69 -3.70 22.19 1.36
CA ILE A 69 -2.76 21.53 0.43
C ILE A 69 -2.40 22.49 -0.71
N LYS A 70 -3.41 23.13 -1.31
CA LYS A 70 -3.20 24.09 -2.41
C LYS A 70 -2.37 25.30 -1.98
N LYS A 71 -2.67 25.83 -0.79
CA LYS A 71 -1.92 26.94 -0.20
C LYS A 71 -0.47 26.54 0.11
N PHE A 72 -0.25 25.39 0.70
CA PHE A 72 1.09 24.87 0.99
C PHE A 72 1.90 24.64 -0.28
N ALA A 73 1.26 24.10 -1.33
CA ALA A 73 1.89 23.82 -2.62
C ALA A 73 2.32 25.09 -3.37
N ALA A 74 1.75 26.26 -3.08
CA ALA A 74 2.19 27.53 -3.65
C ALA A 74 3.66 27.87 -3.27
N GLY A 75 4.20 27.27 -2.21
CA GLY A 75 5.57 27.45 -1.76
C GLY A 75 6.62 26.64 -2.55
N GLY A 76 6.23 25.78 -3.51
CA GLY A 76 7.18 25.01 -4.32
C GLY A 76 6.71 23.63 -4.70
N LYS A 77 7.58 22.83 -5.31
CA LYS A 77 7.28 21.48 -5.78
C LYS A 77 6.83 20.58 -4.63
N THR A 78 5.54 20.38 -4.52
CA THR A 78 4.89 19.65 -3.42
C THR A 78 4.31 18.34 -3.92
N ALA A 79 4.42 17.29 -3.11
CA ALA A 79 3.68 16.05 -3.26
C ALA A 79 2.86 15.76 -1.99
N VAL A 80 1.73 15.07 -2.16
CA VAL A 80 0.91 14.59 -1.06
C VAL A 80 1.10 13.07 -0.93
N VAL A 81 1.42 12.61 0.27
CA VAL A 81 1.37 11.19 0.64
C VAL A 81 0.08 10.97 1.41
N SER A 82 -0.81 10.14 0.85
CA SER A 82 -2.09 9.81 1.47
C SER A 82 -2.04 8.42 2.09
N THR A 83 -2.28 8.37 3.39
CA THR A 83 -2.54 7.16 4.18
C THR A 83 -3.98 7.16 4.71
N ILE A 84 -4.89 7.79 3.97
CA ILE A 84 -6.34 7.73 4.23
C ILE A 84 -6.82 6.32 3.93
N ASN A 85 -7.67 5.76 4.81
CA ASN A 85 -8.20 4.41 4.66
C ASN A 85 -9.73 4.38 4.49
N GLY A 86 -10.17 3.34 3.78
CA GLY A 86 -11.60 3.04 3.62
C GLY A 86 -12.37 4.11 2.87
N ASP A 87 -13.64 4.26 3.23
CA ASP A 87 -14.61 5.09 2.52
C ASP A 87 -14.25 6.58 2.49
N SER A 88 -13.40 7.05 3.41
CA SER A 88 -12.90 8.44 3.43
C SER A 88 -12.06 8.81 2.20
N ASN A 89 -11.56 7.82 1.43
CA ASN A 89 -10.90 8.08 0.16
C ASN A 89 -11.85 8.70 -0.88
N VAL A 90 -13.11 8.27 -0.91
CA VAL A 90 -14.11 8.76 -1.89
C VAL A 90 -14.31 10.29 -1.78
N PRO A 91 -14.69 10.86 -0.62
CA PRO A 91 -14.84 12.30 -0.48
C PRO A 91 -13.51 13.06 -0.64
N PHE A 92 -12.38 12.50 -0.23
CA PHE A 92 -11.08 13.12 -0.46
C PHE A 92 -10.78 13.30 -1.96
N TYR A 93 -10.88 12.24 -2.75
CA TYR A 93 -10.61 12.32 -4.19
C TYR A 93 -11.66 13.15 -4.94
N LYS A 94 -12.92 13.12 -4.51
CA LYS A 94 -13.96 13.99 -5.06
C LYS A 94 -13.59 15.47 -4.87
N GLU A 95 -13.17 15.84 -3.66
CA GLU A 95 -12.80 17.23 -3.36
C GLU A 95 -11.49 17.63 -4.05
N LEU A 96 -10.52 16.73 -4.14
CA LEU A 96 -9.28 16.94 -4.90
C LEU A 96 -9.59 17.29 -6.38
N GLY A 97 -10.51 16.53 -6.99
CA GLY A 97 -10.99 16.78 -8.35
C GLY A 97 -11.74 18.10 -8.48
N ASN A 98 -12.66 18.41 -7.56
CA ASN A 98 -13.43 19.67 -7.51
C ASN A 98 -12.53 20.90 -7.41
N ALA A 99 -11.49 20.82 -6.57
CA ALA A 99 -10.52 21.89 -6.39
C ALA A 99 -9.58 22.10 -7.58
N GLY A 100 -9.63 21.19 -8.56
CA GLY A 100 -8.79 21.23 -9.77
C GLY A 100 -7.30 21.01 -9.49
N LEU A 101 -6.94 20.34 -8.38
CA LEU A 101 -5.57 19.95 -8.08
C LEU A 101 -5.16 18.78 -9.00
N LYS A 102 -4.38 19.09 -10.02
CA LYS A 102 -3.94 18.09 -11.00
C LYS A 102 -2.61 17.46 -10.59
N ALA A 103 -2.44 16.21 -10.95
CA ALA A 103 -1.23 15.43 -10.65
C ALA A 103 0.06 16.07 -11.16
N LYS A 104 0.03 16.77 -12.30
CA LYS A 104 1.20 17.49 -12.85
C LYS A 104 1.66 18.65 -11.95
N ASP A 105 0.76 19.22 -11.15
CA ASP A 105 1.03 20.37 -10.28
C ASP A 105 1.32 19.93 -8.85
N VAL A 106 0.47 19.04 -8.31
CA VAL A 106 0.57 18.48 -6.95
C VAL A 106 0.24 16.99 -6.99
N PRO A 107 1.20 16.11 -7.29
CA PRO A 107 0.94 14.68 -7.31
C PRO A 107 0.53 14.18 -5.91
N VAL A 108 -0.52 13.37 -5.85
CA VAL A 108 -0.90 12.58 -4.69
C VAL A 108 -0.41 11.16 -4.92
N VAL A 109 0.27 10.56 -3.95
CA VAL A 109 0.50 9.11 -3.89
C VAL A 109 -0.24 8.53 -2.69
N ALA A 110 -1.15 7.59 -2.93
CA ALA A 110 -1.88 6.88 -1.89
C ALA A 110 -1.26 5.52 -1.59
N PHE A 111 -1.32 5.07 -0.32
CA PHE A 111 -0.83 3.75 0.10
C PHE A 111 -1.95 2.78 0.46
N SER A 112 -3.19 3.13 0.18
CA SER A 112 -4.38 2.32 0.47
C SER A 112 -5.45 2.52 -0.60
N VAL A 113 -5.05 2.64 -1.87
CA VAL A 113 -5.98 2.85 -3.00
C VAL A 113 -5.57 1.99 -4.18
N GLY A 114 -6.53 1.27 -4.70
CA GLY A 114 -6.47 0.52 -5.95
C GLY A 114 -7.78 0.67 -6.72
N GLU A 115 -8.04 -0.24 -7.64
CA GLU A 115 -9.23 -0.18 -8.50
C GLU A 115 -10.54 -0.29 -7.71
N GLU A 116 -10.53 -1.05 -6.61
CA GLU A 116 -11.72 -1.22 -5.76
C GLU A 116 -12.05 0.06 -5.00
N GLU A 117 -11.06 0.73 -4.45
CA GLU A 117 -11.21 1.94 -3.65
C GLU A 117 -11.65 3.15 -4.51
N LEU A 118 -11.41 3.10 -5.82
CA LEU A 118 -11.89 4.09 -6.78
C LEU A 118 -13.30 3.79 -7.33
N ARG A 119 -13.93 2.71 -6.86
CA ARG A 119 -15.31 2.36 -7.24
C ARG A 119 -16.26 3.53 -6.91
N GLY A 120 -17.00 4.00 -7.92
CA GLY A 120 -17.93 5.11 -7.73
C GLY A 120 -17.32 6.51 -7.68
N VAL A 121 -16.01 6.63 -7.88
CA VAL A 121 -15.32 7.93 -8.01
C VAL A 121 -15.22 8.31 -9.49
N ASP A 122 -15.51 9.57 -9.85
CA ASP A 122 -15.14 10.10 -11.17
C ASP A 122 -13.61 10.28 -11.22
N THR A 123 -12.96 9.42 -11.97
CA THR A 123 -11.49 9.41 -12.06
C THR A 123 -10.94 10.32 -13.15
N LYS A 124 -11.77 10.91 -14.01
CA LYS A 124 -11.29 11.81 -15.08
C LYS A 124 -10.46 12.99 -14.57
N PRO A 125 -10.89 13.74 -13.52
CA PRO A 125 -10.08 14.83 -12.97
C PRO A 125 -8.85 14.35 -12.20
N LEU A 126 -8.76 13.04 -11.89
CA LEU A 126 -7.72 12.42 -11.06
C LEU A 126 -6.61 11.75 -11.88
N VAL A 127 -6.72 11.76 -13.20
CA VAL A 127 -5.72 11.14 -14.08
C VAL A 127 -4.32 11.67 -13.77
N GLY A 128 -3.37 10.74 -13.61
CA GLY A 128 -1.98 11.05 -13.29
C GLY A 128 -1.64 11.03 -11.79
N HIS A 129 -2.62 11.12 -10.89
CA HIS A 129 -2.35 10.84 -9.46
C HIS A 129 -1.96 9.37 -9.27
N LEU A 130 -1.20 9.10 -8.22
CA LEU A 130 -0.50 7.84 -8.04
C LEU A 130 -1.07 7.05 -6.85
N ALA A 131 -0.91 5.75 -6.94
CA ALA A 131 -0.97 4.87 -5.79
C ALA A 131 0.28 3.98 -5.75
N ALA A 132 0.75 3.64 -4.56
CA ALA A 132 1.85 2.72 -4.37
C ALA A 132 1.41 1.57 -3.49
N TRP A 133 1.37 0.38 -4.08
CA TRP A 133 0.91 -0.83 -3.41
C TRP A 133 1.67 -2.06 -3.89
N ASN A 134 1.36 -3.23 -3.36
CA ASN A 134 2.02 -4.47 -3.77
C ASN A 134 1.27 -5.18 -4.91
N TYR A 135 0.07 -4.73 -5.22
CA TYR A 135 -0.76 -5.29 -6.27
C TYR A 135 -1.72 -4.23 -6.84
N PHE A 136 -1.97 -4.33 -8.15
CA PHE A 136 -3.07 -3.68 -8.86
C PHE A 136 -3.76 -4.71 -9.75
N GLN A 137 -5.09 -4.64 -9.88
CA GLN A 137 -5.83 -5.50 -10.82
C GLN A 137 -5.30 -5.35 -12.25
N SER A 138 -4.85 -4.17 -12.61
CA SER A 138 -4.31 -3.82 -13.92
C SER A 138 -2.97 -4.48 -14.27
N ILE A 139 -2.31 -5.16 -13.32
CA ILE A 139 -1.03 -5.85 -13.57
C ILE A 139 -1.23 -6.95 -14.61
N LYS A 140 -0.41 -6.89 -15.67
CA LYS A 140 -0.43 -7.88 -16.75
C LYS A 140 0.48 -9.06 -16.39
N ALA A 141 -0.09 -10.08 -15.80
CA ALA A 141 0.56 -11.36 -15.51
C ALA A 141 -0.44 -12.52 -15.71
N PRO A 142 -0.03 -13.68 -16.25
CA PRO A 142 -0.91 -14.83 -16.40
C PRO A 142 -1.58 -15.26 -15.09
N ALA A 143 -0.82 -15.25 -13.98
CA ALA A 143 -1.35 -15.58 -12.66
C ALA A 143 -2.44 -14.58 -12.20
N ASN A 144 -2.33 -13.31 -12.58
CA ASN A 144 -3.34 -12.30 -12.28
C ASN A 144 -4.62 -12.54 -13.09
N THR A 145 -4.50 -12.89 -14.36
CA THR A 145 -5.66 -13.23 -15.20
C THR A 145 -6.46 -14.37 -14.58
N GLU A 146 -5.80 -15.41 -14.11
CA GLU A 146 -6.45 -16.55 -13.44
C GLU A 146 -7.06 -16.15 -12.08
N PHE A 147 -6.38 -15.31 -11.31
CA PHE A 147 -6.90 -14.81 -10.04
C PHE A 147 -8.18 -13.99 -10.22
N ILE A 148 -8.17 -13.03 -11.15
CA ILE A 148 -9.35 -12.21 -11.48
C ILE A 148 -10.51 -13.09 -11.99
N LYS A 149 -10.21 -14.08 -12.85
CA LYS A 149 -11.22 -15.02 -13.35
C LYS A 149 -11.87 -15.84 -12.23
N LYS A 150 -11.06 -16.38 -11.30
CA LYS A 150 -11.56 -17.12 -10.13
C LYS A 150 -12.46 -16.25 -9.28
N TRP A 151 -12.03 -15.02 -8.96
CA TRP A 151 -12.82 -14.08 -8.20
C TRP A 151 -14.13 -13.73 -8.91
N SER A 152 -14.08 -13.36 -10.18
CA SER A 152 -15.26 -13.02 -10.99
C SER A 152 -16.29 -14.17 -11.03
N THR A 153 -15.83 -15.39 -11.25
CA THR A 153 -16.69 -16.58 -11.25
C THR A 153 -17.34 -16.79 -9.89
N TYR A 154 -16.57 -16.69 -8.81
CA TYR A 154 -17.06 -16.85 -7.45
C TYR A 154 -18.04 -15.74 -7.06
N ALA A 155 -17.71 -14.50 -7.31
CA ALA A 155 -18.56 -13.35 -6.97
C ALA A 155 -19.92 -13.41 -7.67
N LYS A 156 -19.94 -13.83 -8.94
CA LYS A 156 -21.16 -14.04 -9.71
C LYS A 156 -21.98 -15.21 -9.17
N ALA A 157 -21.34 -16.36 -8.95
CA ALA A 157 -22.01 -17.56 -8.46
C ALA A 157 -22.61 -17.41 -7.07
N LYS A 158 -22.02 -16.56 -6.22
CA LYS A 158 -22.45 -16.26 -4.84
C LYS A 158 -23.25 -14.98 -4.71
N ASP A 159 -23.59 -14.34 -5.83
CA ASP A 159 -24.34 -13.06 -5.85
C ASP A 159 -23.77 -11.99 -4.89
N ILE A 160 -22.43 -11.87 -4.88
CA ILE A 160 -21.76 -10.94 -3.94
C ILE A 160 -22.08 -9.50 -4.33
N ALA A 161 -22.75 -8.81 -3.43
CA ALA A 161 -23.15 -7.40 -3.61
C ALA A 161 -21.95 -6.52 -4.01
N GLY A 162 -22.15 -5.67 -5.03
CA GLY A 162 -21.10 -4.80 -5.56
C GLY A 162 -20.09 -5.51 -6.49
N HIS A 163 -19.93 -6.83 -6.41
CA HIS A 163 -18.93 -7.57 -7.18
C HIS A 163 -19.50 -8.51 -8.27
N LYS A 164 -20.78 -8.89 -8.18
CA LYS A 164 -21.38 -9.79 -9.17
C LYS A 164 -21.36 -9.24 -10.59
N ASP A 165 -21.53 -7.92 -10.75
CA ASP A 165 -21.60 -7.25 -12.05
C ASP A 165 -20.27 -6.57 -12.43
N LYS A 166 -19.55 -6.07 -11.44
CA LYS A 166 -18.23 -5.46 -11.62
C LYS A 166 -17.24 -6.00 -10.59
N PRO A 167 -16.74 -7.23 -10.79
CA PRO A 167 -15.75 -7.82 -9.88
C PRO A 167 -14.42 -7.06 -9.99
N LEU A 168 -14.00 -6.46 -8.89
CA LEU A 168 -12.69 -5.83 -8.78
C LEU A 168 -11.86 -6.58 -7.73
N THR A 169 -10.56 -6.53 -7.89
CA THR A 169 -9.57 -7.08 -6.96
C THR A 169 -8.65 -5.98 -6.47
N ASN A 170 -8.09 -6.13 -5.28
CA ASN A 170 -7.16 -5.17 -4.69
C ASN A 170 -6.02 -5.87 -3.95
N ASP A 171 -5.07 -5.11 -3.42
CA ASP A 171 -3.90 -5.63 -2.70
C ASP A 171 -4.27 -6.46 -1.45
N PRO A 172 -5.22 -6.07 -0.59
CA PRO A 172 -5.66 -6.90 0.53
C PRO A 172 -6.20 -8.28 0.11
N MET A 173 -6.88 -8.36 -1.03
CA MET A 173 -7.36 -9.63 -1.57
C MET A 173 -6.20 -10.51 -2.04
N GLU A 174 -5.21 -9.95 -2.76
CA GLU A 174 -3.99 -10.67 -3.12
C GLU A 174 -3.24 -11.14 -1.87
N ALA A 175 -3.07 -10.27 -0.88
CA ALA A 175 -2.38 -10.60 0.36
C ALA A 175 -3.06 -11.76 1.11
N THR A 176 -4.38 -11.75 1.19
CA THR A 176 -5.18 -12.83 1.80
C THR A 176 -5.02 -14.13 1.01
N TYR A 177 -5.07 -14.07 -0.32
CA TYR A 177 -4.87 -15.23 -1.19
C TYR A 177 -3.48 -15.85 -1.01
N ILE A 178 -2.42 -15.03 -0.96
CA ILE A 178 -1.05 -15.49 -0.69
C ILE A 178 -0.98 -16.15 0.70
N GLY A 179 -1.47 -15.45 1.73
CA GLY A 179 -1.40 -15.92 3.11
C GLY A 179 -2.09 -17.26 3.31
N PHE A 180 -3.29 -17.43 2.76
CA PHE A 180 -4.01 -18.69 2.84
C PHE A 180 -3.27 -19.84 2.13
N ASN A 181 -2.75 -19.60 0.91
CA ASN A 181 -2.01 -20.63 0.19
C ASN A 181 -0.70 -21.01 0.90
N MET A 182 0.03 -20.03 1.45
CA MET A 182 1.22 -20.32 2.25
C MET A 182 0.89 -21.10 3.52
N TRP A 183 -0.21 -20.78 4.19
CA TRP A 183 -0.68 -21.54 5.33
C TRP A 183 -0.99 -22.99 4.93
N ALA A 184 -1.72 -23.21 3.84
CA ALA A 184 -2.04 -24.54 3.34
C ALA A 184 -0.77 -25.35 2.97
N GLN A 185 0.24 -24.69 2.37
CA GLN A 185 1.55 -25.30 2.12
C GLN A 185 2.25 -25.68 3.43
N ALA A 186 2.17 -24.80 4.45
CA ALA A 186 2.79 -25.04 5.74
C ALA A 186 2.14 -26.22 6.48
N VAL A 187 0.80 -26.30 6.47
CA VAL A 187 0.06 -27.44 7.04
C VAL A 187 0.47 -28.76 6.37
N LYS A 188 0.56 -28.79 5.04
CA LYS A 188 1.00 -29.97 4.31
C LYS A 188 2.44 -30.36 4.67
N LYS A 189 3.35 -29.37 4.73
CA LYS A 189 4.76 -29.59 5.08
C LYS A 189 4.93 -30.07 6.53
N ALA A 190 4.14 -29.51 7.45
CA ALA A 190 4.17 -29.88 8.87
C ALA A 190 3.45 -31.21 9.16
N GLY A 191 2.59 -31.69 8.26
CA GLY A 191 1.71 -32.83 8.49
C GLY A 191 0.74 -32.61 9.66
N SER A 192 0.44 -31.35 10.00
CA SER A 192 -0.32 -30.98 11.20
C SER A 192 -0.93 -29.60 11.05
N THR A 193 -2.05 -29.35 11.76
CA THR A 193 -2.64 -28.01 11.94
C THR A 193 -2.23 -27.37 13.26
N ASP A 194 -1.33 -27.99 14.03
CA ASP A 194 -0.76 -27.41 15.24
C ASP A 194 -0.07 -26.08 14.91
N THR A 195 -0.41 -25.05 15.69
CA THR A 195 0.01 -23.66 15.42
C THR A 195 1.53 -23.53 15.33
N ASP A 196 2.26 -24.08 16.30
CA ASP A 196 3.72 -23.93 16.37
C ASP A 196 4.41 -24.65 15.20
N LYS A 197 3.93 -25.84 14.85
CA LYS A 197 4.44 -26.60 13.69
C LYS A 197 4.19 -25.87 12.38
N VAL A 198 3.00 -25.26 12.22
CA VAL A 198 2.65 -24.48 11.03
C VAL A 198 3.50 -23.22 10.93
N ILE A 199 3.67 -22.47 12.03
CA ILE A 199 4.55 -21.29 12.08
C ILE A 199 5.98 -21.66 11.67
N ALA A 200 6.54 -22.71 12.26
CA ALA A 200 7.88 -23.18 11.90
C ALA A 200 7.99 -23.58 10.42
N ALA A 201 6.95 -24.24 9.87
CA ALA A 201 6.91 -24.67 8.50
C ALA A 201 6.73 -23.50 7.50
N MET A 202 6.15 -22.36 7.92
CA MET A 202 5.97 -21.17 7.11
C MET A 202 7.30 -20.43 6.86
N ALA A 203 8.24 -20.49 7.79
CA ALA A 203 9.51 -19.77 7.68
C ALA A 203 10.23 -20.11 6.37
N GLY A 204 10.61 -19.07 5.61
CA GLY A 204 11.32 -19.19 4.34
C GLY A 204 10.50 -19.70 3.14
N GLN A 205 9.21 -19.97 3.31
CA GLN A 205 8.37 -20.40 2.18
C GLN A 205 8.28 -19.33 1.10
N THR A 206 8.07 -19.79 -0.13
CA THR A 206 7.81 -18.94 -1.28
C THR A 206 6.46 -19.26 -1.92
N PHE A 207 5.86 -18.25 -2.53
CA PHE A 207 4.62 -18.38 -3.29
C PHE A 207 4.61 -17.40 -4.47
N THR A 208 4.26 -17.87 -5.65
CA THR A 208 4.06 -16.98 -6.81
C THR A 208 2.69 -16.33 -6.70
N ALA A 209 2.72 -15.04 -6.44
CA ALA A 209 1.54 -14.21 -6.23
C ALA A 209 0.77 -13.94 -7.55
N PRO A 210 -0.51 -13.54 -7.48
CA PRO A 210 -1.25 -13.02 -8.64
C PRO A 210 -0.52 -11.92 -9.40
N SER A 211 0.17 -11.00 -8.71
CA SER A 211 1.04 -10.00 -9.32
C SER A 211 2.17 -10.56 -10.20
N GLY A 212 2.35 -11.88 -10.25
CA GLY A 212 3.41 -12.54 -10.99
C GLY A 212 4.77 -12.53 -10.27
N ILE A 213 4.83 -11.98 -9.07
CA ILE A 213 6.05 -11.91 -8.26
C ILE A 213 6.10 -13.09 -7.28
N THR A 214 7.25 -13.71 -7.15
CA THR A 214 7.48 -14.71 -6.11
C THR A 214 7.77 -14.00 -4.79
N SER A 215 6.81 -14.09 -3.86
CA SER A 215 6.95 -13.58 -2.50
C SER A 215 7.63 -14.63 -1.63
N LYS A 216 8.42 -14.19 -0.64
CA LYS A 216 9.07 -15.05 0.37
C LYS A 216 8.61 -14.64 1.77
N MET A 217 8.28 -15.61 2.60
CA MET A 217 8.05 -15.42 4.03
C MET A 217 9.41 -15.23 4.72
N ASP A 218 9.60 -14.11 5.41
CA ASP A 218 10.82 -13.89 6.20
C ASP A 218 10.95 -14.94 7.31
N GLU A 219 12.14 -15.48 7.50
CA GLU A 219 12.38 -16.58 8.44
C GLU A 219 12.34 -16.13 9.91
N LYS A 220 12.52 -14.84 10.17
CA LYS A 220 12.64 -14.30 11.52
C LYS A 220 11.38 -13.58 12.00
N ASN A 221 10.75 -12.82 11.10
CA ASN A 221 9.65 -11.93 11.48
C ASN A 221 8.30 -12.28 10.84
N HIS A 222 8.25 -13.29 9.98
CA HIS A 222 7.08 -13.77 9.26
C HIS A 222 6.34 -12.68 8.44
N HIS A 223 7.06 -11.65 8.01
CA HIS A 223 6.57 -10.72 7.01
C HIS A 223 6.87 -11.21 5.61
N LEU A 224 6.01 -10.90 4.65
CA LEU A 224 6.27 -11.20 3.24
C LEU A 224 7.23 -10.19 2.62
N HIS A 225 8.22 -10.69 1.90
CA HIS A 225 8.97 -9.88 0.95
C HIS A 225 8.11 -9.71 -0.30
N LYS A 226 7.70 -8.49 -0.62
CA LYS A 226 6.85 -8.16 -1.78
C LYS A 226 7.44 -7.01 -2.59
N SER A 227 7.22 -7.03 -3.89
CA SER A 227 7.54 -5.87 -4.73
C SER A 227 6.55 -4.73 -4.48
N VAL A 228 7.01 -3.49 -4.67
CA VAL A 228 6.17 -2.30 -4.67
C VAL A 228 5.96 -1.87 -6.11
N PHE A 229 4.72 -1.62 -6.47
CA PHE A 229 4.33 -1.02 -7.74
C PHE A 229 3.84 0.42 -7.50
N ILE A 230 4.11 1.29 -8.46
CA ILE A 230 3.48 2.61 -8.52
C ILE A 230 2.56 2.60 -9.73
N GLY A 231 1.28 2.77 -9.48
CA GLY A 231 0.23 2.87 -10.48
C GLY A 231 -0.25 4.30 -10.61
N GLU A 232 -0.43 4.74 -11.84
CA GLU A 232 -1.02 6.01 -12.21
C GLU A 232 -2.51 5.81 -12.51
N ILE A 233 -3.37 6.63 -11.91
CA ILE A 233 -4.83 6.58 -12.10
C ILE A 233 -5.16 6.94 -13.55
N LYS A 234 -5.96 6.08 -14.19
CA LYS A 234 -6.53 6.28 -15.52
C LYS A 234 -7.98 6.77 -15.45
N ALA A 235 -8.44 7.37 -16.54
CA ALA A 235 -9.82 7.87 -16.64
C ALA A 235 -10.91 6.79 -16.50
N ASP A 236 -10.55 5.52 -16.71
CA ASP A 236 -11.45 4.36 -16.58
C ASP A 236 -11.46 3.73 -15.18
N GLY A 237 -10.74 4.33 -14.22
CA GLY A 237 -10.58 3.83 -12.85
C GLY A 237 -9.61 2.66 -12.72
N GLN A 238 -8.92 2.29 -13.79
CA GLN A 238 -7.81 1.35 -13.75
C GLN A 238 -6.49 2.08 -13.49
N PHE A 239 -5.41 1.33 -13.31
CA PHE A 239 -4.09 1.89 -13.13
C PHE A 239 -3.16 1.56 -14.30
N ASN A 240 -2.27 2.49 -14.62
CA ASN A 240 -1.10 2.24 -15.44
C ASN A 240 0.11 2.09 -14.51
N VAL A 241 0.72 0.91 -14.45
CA VAL A 241 1.91 0.69 -13.62
C VAL A 241 3.09 1.39 -14.30
N VAL A 242 3.54 2.49 -13.71
CA VAL A 242 4.62 3.35 -14.25
C VAL A 242 5.98 3.03 -13.65
N TRP A 243 6.01 2.36 -12.50
CA TRP A 243 7.24 1.98 -11.83
C TRP A 243 7.04 0.77 -10.90
N LYS A 244 8.10 0.02 -10.70
CA LYS A 244 8.15 -1.07 -9.71
C LYS A 244 9.55 -1.21 -9.13
N THR A 245 9.65 -1.79 -7.93
CA THR A 245 10.95 -2.18 -7.37
C THR A 245 11.62 -3.24 -8.24
N PRO A 246 12.97 -3.26 -8.33
CA PRO A 246 13.69 -4.29 -9.10
C PRO A 246 13.40 -5.73 -8.66
N GLY A 247 13.01 -5.90 -7.41
CA GLY A 247 12.63 -7.18 -6.81
C GLY A 247 11.82 -7.00 -5.53
N PRO A 248 11.47 -8.11 -4.86
CA PRO A 248 10.78 -8.05 -3.57
C PRO A 248 11.58 -7.26 -2.54
N VAL A 249 10.92 -6.35 -1.86
CA VAL A 249 11.49 -5.58 -0.76
C VAL A 249 11.43 -6.42 0.51
N LYS A 250 12.57 -6.55 1.19
CA LYS A 250 12.64 -7.20 2.49
C LYS A 250 11.92 -6.37 3.54
N ALA A 251 11.09 -7.01 4.35
CA ALA A 251 10.46 -6.35 5.50
C ALA A 251 11.53 -5.86 6.50
N GLN A 252 11.31 -4.66 7.02
CA GLN A 252 12.16 -4.04 8.04
C GLN A 252 11.28 -3.60 9.22
N PRO A 253 10.97 -4.51 10.17
CA PRO A 253 10.13 -4.19 11.32
C PRO A 253 10.69 -3.05 12.17
N TRP A 254 12.00 -2.92 12.20
CA TRP A 254 12.72 -1.86 12.88
C TRP A 254 13.28 -0.86 11.85
N SER A 255 12.48 0.14 11.50
CA SER A 255 12.92 1.15 10.54
C SER A 255 14.23 1.80 10.97
N PRO A 256 15.27 1.83 10.10
CA PRO A 256 16.57 2.41 10.41
C PRO A 256 16.54 3.94 10.54
N PHE A 257 15.45 4.58 10.08
CA PHE A 257 15.28 6.04 10.16
C PHE A 257 14.76 6.50 11.53
N ILE A 258 14.28 5.57 12.36
CA ILE A 258 13.76 5.86 13.70
C ILE A 258 14.89 5.67 14.72
N PRO A 259 15.37 6.73 15.41
CA PRO A 259 16.52 6.64 16.32
C PRO A 259 16.37 5.57 17.41
N GLU A 260 15.15 5.41 17.95
CA GLU A 260 14.84 4.44 19.01
C GLU A 260 14.94 2.98 18.56
N ASN A 261 15.07 2.76 17.24
CA ASN A 261 15.25 1.43 16.67
C ASN A 261 16.74 1.06 16.49
N LYS A 262 17.65 1.99 16.80
CA LYS A 262 19.09 1.74 16.68
C LYS A 262 19.51 0.54 17.51
N GLY A 263 20.11 -0.45 16.86
CA GLY A 263 20.56 -1.68 17.52
C GLY A 263 19.49 -2.76 17.71
N LYS A 264 18.20 -2.48 17.46
CA LYS A 264 17.15 -3.49 17.46
C LYS A 264 17.33 -4.45 16.29
N LYS A 265 17.09 -5.73 16.57
CA LYS A 265 17.20 -6.83 15.60
C LYS A 265 15.92 -7.66 15.64
N ASP A 266 15.61 -8.30 14.51
CA ASP A 266 14.56 -9.32 14.49
C ASP A 266 15.01 -10.51 15.35
N GLU A 267 14.18 -10.89 16.30
CA GLU A 267 14.37 -12.10 17.08
C GLU A 267 13.73 -13.28 16.32
N PRO A 268 14.36 -14.47 16.34
CA PRO A 268 13.73 -15.65 15.79
C PRO A 268 12.42 -15.91 16.52
N VAL A 269 11.38 -16.32 15.81
CA VAL A 269 10.16 -16.81 16.45
C VAL A 269 10.53 -18.04 17.29
N VAL A 270 10.52 -17.88 18.61
CA VAL A 270 10.74 -19.00 19.54
C VAL A 270 9.47 -19.81 19.56
N VAL A 271 9.42 -20.89 18.78
CA VAL A 271 8.39 -21.91 18.94
C VAL A 271 8.71 -22.64 20.26
N ALA A 272 7.84 -22.50 21.25
CA ALA A 272 8.02 -23.19 22.51
C ALA A 272 8.16 -24.70 22.24
N ALA A 273 9.24 -25.30 22.77
CA ALA A 273 9.39 -26.75 22.66
C ALA A 273 8.18 -27.41 23.32
N ALA A 274 7.51 -28.30 22.57
CA ALA A 274 6.39 -29.06 23.12
C ALA A 274 6.79 -29.69 24.47
N PRO A 275 5.97 -29.61 25.52
CA PRO A 275 6.28 -30.27 26.76
C PRO A 275 6.55 -31.74 26.49
N LYS A 276 7.72 -32.23 26.92
CA LYS A 276 8.03 -33.66 26.84
C LYS A 276 6.97 -34.40 27.66
N LYS A 277 6.18 -35.24 26.99
CA LYS A 277 5.26 -36.17 27.65
C LYS A 277 6.05 -37.23 28.42
#